data_e79b68318c86fc0c473ce216aa76de2a
#
_entry.id   e79b68318c86fc0c473ce216aa76de2a
#
_cell.length_a   1.000
_cell.length_b   1.000
_cell.length_c   1.000
_cell.angle_alpha   90.00
_cell.angle_beta   90.00
_cell.angle_gamma   90.00
#
_symmetry.space_group_name_H-M   'P 1'
#
loop_
_entity.id
_entity.type
_entity.pdbx_description
1 polymer ?
#
loop_
_entity_poly.entity_id
_entity_poly.type
_entity_poly.pdbx_seq_one_letter_code
_entity_poly.pdbx_strand_id
1 'polypeptide(L)'
;MIKKLSKYLSIIIASILMLTFCACGNDEVGEDTVTKSLLIGKWKTGADHFTTIIELKANGTGTYVENYNDGYVSETGKGVFMYTYDEGTGILVAKIISGDDAGGYINVYIEFINKNTIKTYDLNSNGNELIFVRAK
;
A
#
# COMPACT_ATOMS: atom_id res chain seq x y z
N MET A 1 52.67 8.92 0.99
CA MET A 1 51.71 9.66 0.17
C MET A 1 50.30 9.03 0.14
N ILE A 2 50.18 7.73 0.07
CA ILE A 2 48.86 7.02 -0.02
C ILE A 2 48.00 7.18 1.23
N LYS A 3 48.58 7.27 2.43
CA LYS A 3 47.81 7.45 3.70
C LYS A 3 47.17 8.84 3.86
N LYS A 4 47.68 9.88 3.20
CA LYS A 4 47.10 11.22 3.25
C LYS A 4 45.93 11.35 2.28
N LEU A 5 45.97 10.69 1.12
CA LEU A 5 44.91 10.71 0.12
C LEU A 5 43.65 9.99 0.64
N SER A 6 43.81 8.89 1.40
CA SER A 6 42.75 8.15 2.01
C SER A 6 41.96 8.97 3.05
N LYS A 7 42.62 9.85 3.82
CA LYS A 7 41.93 10.73 4.78
C LYS A 7 41.05 11.78 4.10
N TYR A 8 41.53 12.35 2.99
CA TYR A 8 40.74 13.36 2.25
C TYR A 8 39.60 12.71 1.46
N LEU A 9 39.82 11.52 0.93
CA LEU A 9 38.77 10.76 0.25
C LEU A 9 37.61 10.41 1.20
N SER A 10 37.92 10.03 2.45
CA SER A 10 36.92 9.78 3.49
C SER A 10 36.08 11.00 3.86
N ILE A 11 36.73 12.17 3.91
CA ILE A 11 36.08 13.45 4.24
C ILE A 11 35.16 13.90 3.08
N ILE A 12 35.59 13.70 1.85
CA ILE A 12 34.81 14.04 0.64
C ILE A 12 33.58 13.15 0.54
N ILE A 13 33.72 11.85 0.80
CA ILE A 13 32.58 10.92 0.78
C ILE A 13 31.59 11.25 1.90
N ALA A 14 32.04 11.59 3.10
CA ALA A 14 31.20 11.99 4.20
C ALA A 14 30.46 13.31 3.93
N SER A 15 31.10 14.27 3.27
CA SER A 15 30.45 15.55 2.91
C SER A 15 29.43 15.40 1.78
N ILE A 16 29.64 14.49 0.84
CA ILE A 16 28.67 14.19 -0.22
C ILE A 16 27.45 13.46 0.36
N LEU A 17 27.65 12.56 1.33
CA LEU A 17 26.52 11.90 2.04
C LEU A 17 25.69 12.88 2.87
N MET A 18 26.32 13.90 3.47
CA MET A 18 25.56 14.91 4.21
C MET A 18 24.77 15.87 3.30
N LEU A 19 25.24 16.13 2.10
CA LEU A 19 24.53 16.98 1.13
C LEU A 19 23.29 16.28 0.53
N THR A 20 23.29 14.94 0.45
CA THR A 20 22.13 14.18 -0.01
C THR A 20 21.02 14.10 1.05
N PHE A 21 21.33 14.24 2.34
CA PHE A 21 20.31 14.28 3.38
C PHE A 21 19.63 15.64 3.55
N CYS A 22 20.24 16.73 3.09
CA CYS A 22 19.61 18.06 3.13
C CYS A 22 18.73 18.38 1.92
N ALA A 23 18.73 17.56 0.88
CA ALA A 23 17.87 17.73 -0.30
C ALA A 23 16.45 17.18 -0.11
N CYS A 24 16.14 16.58 1.04
CA CYS A 24 14.80 16.07 1.36
C CYS A 24 13.83 17.16 1.87
N GLY A 25 14.09 18.43 1.65
CA GLY A 25 13.26 19.53 2.13
C GLY A 25 12.47 20.29 1.05
N ASN A 26 12.51 19.88 -0.18
CA ASN A 26 11.74 20.54 -1.24
C ASN A 26 10.67 19.59 -1.79
N ASP A 27 9.44 20.07 -1.76
CA ASP A 27 8.22 19.50 -2.31
C ASP A 27 8.23 19.32 -3.83
N GLU A 28 9.33 18.95 -4.43
CA GLU A 28 9.32 18.53 -5.81
C GLU A 28 9.06 17.03 -5.85
N VAL A 29 7.87 16.74 -6.31
CA VAL A 29 7.30 15.49 -6.73
C VAL A 29 8.28 14.71 -7.61
N GLY A 30 9.26 14.09 -6.96
CA GLY A 30 9.96 12.96 -7.53
C GLY A 30 9.23 11.73 -7.05
N GLU A 31 8.83 10.87 -7.97
CA GLU A 31 8.24 9.54 -7.77
C GLU A 31 7.75 9.32 -6.33
N ASP A 32 6.43 9.50 -6.12
CA ASP A 32 5.78 9.26 -4.85
C ASP A 32 6.14 7.85 -4.39
N THR A 33 7.17 7.74 -3.59
CA THR A 33 7.38 6.52 -2.81
C THR A 33 6.15 6.39 -1.93
N VAL A 34 5.29 5.49 -2.34
CA VAL A 34 4.07 5.19 -1.63
C VAL A 34 4.44 4.70 -0.25
N THR A 35 4.39 5.60 0.69
CA THR A 35 4.68 5.26 2.06
C THR A 35 3.50 4.46 2.64
N LYS A 36 3.80 3.48 3.49
CA LYS A 36 2.78 2.71 4.21
C LYS A 36 1.74 3.62 4.88
N SER A 37 2.14 4.80 5.32
CA SER A 37 1.26 5.79 5.94
C SER A 37 0.13 6.27 5.03
N LEU A 38 0.37 6.34 3.72
CA LEU A 38 -0.66 6.71 2.74
C LEU A 38 -1.70 5.62 2.52
N LEU A 39 -1.38 4.36 2.82
CA LEU A 39 -2.33 3.26 2.74
C LEU A 39 -3.29 3.21 3.93
N ILE A 40 -2.89 3.74 5.09
CA ILE A 40 -3.71 3.69 6.31
C ILE A 40 -5.03 4.43 6.09
N GLY A 41 -6.13 3.78 6.47
CA GLY A 41 -7.48 4.34 6.37
C GLY A 41 -8.45 3.43 5.64
N LYS A 42 -9.59 3.98 5.27
CA LYS A 42 -10.66 3.26 4.60
C LYS A 42 -10.63 3.49 3.10
N TRP A 43 -10.84 2.41 2.37
CA TRP A 43 -10.85 2.38 0.92
C TRP A 43 -12.11 1.66 0.43
N LYS A 44 -12.72 2.17 -0.63
CA LYS A 44 -13.94 1.63 -1.21
C LYS A 44 -13.76 1.37 -2.69
N THR A 45 -14.20 0.21 -3.13
CA THR A 45 -14.38 -0.11 -4.54
C THR A 45 -15.76 -0.72 -4.76
N GLY A 46 -16.20 -0.79 -5.99
CA GLY A 46 -17.44 -1.47 -6.38
C GLY A 46 -18.16 -0.78 -7.52
N ALA A 47 -19.09 -1.50 -8.11
CA ALA A 47 -20.01 -1.05 -9.14
C ALA A 47 -21.39 -1.65 -8.88
N ASP A 48 -22.40 -0.92 -9.29
CA ASP A 48 -23.86 -1.23 -9.25
C ASP A 48 -24.36 -2.07 -8.08
N HIS A 49 -24.02 -3.35 -8.05
CA HIS A 49 -24.58 -4.31 -7.08
C HIS A 49 -23.57 -4.84 -6.08
N PHE A 50 -22.29 -4.52 -6.26
CA PHE A 50 -21.19 -5.01 -5.42
C PHE A 50 -20.35 -3.87 -4.88
N THR A 51 -20.10 -3.87 -3.59
CA THR A 51 -19.26 -2.88 -2.91
C THR A 51 -18.35 -3.56 -1.92
N THR A 52 -17.06 -3.25 -1.99
CA THR A 52 -16.06 -3.67 -1.00
C THR A 52 -15.49 -2.45 -0.29
N ILE A 53 -15.49 -2.49 1.03
CA ILE A 53 -14.83 -1.49 1.89
C ILE A 53 -13.72 -2.20 2.66
N ILE A 54 -12.51 -1.67 2.56
CA ILE A 54 -11.33 -2.17 3.26
C ILE A 54 -10.83 -1.08 4.20
N GLU A 55 -10.51 -1.42 5.43
CA GLU A 55 -9.83 -0.54 6.36
C GLU A 55 -8.44 -1.12 6.67
N LEU A 56 -7.39 -0.35 6.41
CA LEU A 56 -6.01 -0.67 6.75
C LEU A 56 -5.59 0.13 7.97
N LYS A 57 -5.12 -0.54 9.01
CA LYS A 57 -4.68 0.07 10.28
C LYS A 57 -3.16 0.07 10.38
N ALA A 58 -2.61 1.04 11.09
CA ALA A 58 -1.17 1.21 11.27
C ALA A 58 -0.47 0.01 11.94
N ASN A 59 -1.22 -0.77 12.73
CA ASN A 59 -0.70 -1.94 13.45
C ASN A 59 -0.55 -3.20 12.58
N GLY A 60 -0.79 -3.12 11.27
CA GLY A 60 -0.69 -4.26 10.37
C GLY A 60 -1.93 -5.15 10.33
N THR A 61 -3.03 -4.71 10.91
CA THR A 61 -4.33 -5.38 10.79
C THR A 61 -5.26 -4.59 9.90
N GLY A 62 -6.25 -5.26 9.34
CA GLY A 62 -7.29 -4.63 8.54
C GLY A 62 -8.60 -5.38 8.64
N THR A 63 -9.64 -4.75 8.14
CA THR A 63 -10.98 -5.33 8.02
C THR A 63 -11.50 -5.15 6.61
N TYR A 64 -12.35 -6.05 6.16
CA TYR A 64 -13.12 -5.87 4.93
C TYR A 64 -14.58 -6.12 5.17
N VAL A 65 -15.41 -5.44 4.40
CA VAL A 65 -16.86 -5.66 4.29
C VAL A 65 -17.19 -5.64 2.81
N GLU A 66 -17.83 -6.69 2.36
CA GLU A 66 -18.35 -6.85 1.00
C GLU A 66 -19.87 -6.90 1.05
N ASN A 67 -20.50 -6.10 0.23
CA ASN A 67 -21.96 -6.07 0.11
C ASN A 67 -22.33 -6.36 -1.34
N TYR A 68 -23.19 -7.34 -1.51
CA TYR A 68 -23.85 -7.62 -2.77
C TYR A 68 -25.35 -7.36 -2.61
N ASN A 69 -25.94 -6.62 -3.55
CA ASN A 69 -27.37 -6.37 -3.57
C ASN A 69 -27.83 -6.09 -5.01
N ASP A 70 -28.57 -7.03 -5.58
CA ASP A 70 -29.13 -6.89 -6.94
C ASP A 70 -30.63 -6.55 -6.93
N GLY A 71 -31.20 -6.26 -5.75
CA GLY A 71 -32.61 -5.99 -5.55
C GLY A 71 -33.47 -7.25 -5.24
N TYR A 72 -32.93 -8.45 -5.45
CA TYR A 72 -33.56 -9.73 -5.14
C TYR A 72 -32.81 -10.46 -4.03
N VAL A 73 -31.51 -10.39 -4.04
CA VAL A 73 -30.61 -11.00 -3.05
C VAL A 73 -29.74 -9.92 -2.43
N SER A 74 -29.61 -9.97 -1.12
CA SER A 74 -28.67 -9.11 -0.38
C SER A 74 -27.78 -9.98 0.50
N GLU A 75 -26.48 -9.93 0.26
CA GLU A 75 -25.48 -10.68 1.00
C GLU A 75 -24.38 -9.73 1.50
N THR A 76 -23.88 -10.01 2.70
CA THR A 76 -22.78 -9.25 3.29
C THR A 76 -21.71 -10.21 3.80
N GLY A 77 -20.52 -10.13 3.21
CA GLY A 77 -19.33 -10.79 3.68
C GLY A 77 -18.47 -9.82 4.50
N LYS A 78 -17.80 -10.32 5.53
CA LYS A 78 -16.88 -9.52 6.34
C LYS A 78 -15.76 -10.38 6.92
N GLY A 79 -14.63 -9.74 7.20
CA GLY A 79 -13.53 -10.42 7.84
C GLY A 79 -12.47 -9.47 8.36
N VAL A 80 -11.49 -10.08 9.05
CA VAL A 80 -10.31 -9.43 9.57
C VAL A 80 -9.09 -10.09 8.97
N PHE A 81 -8.10 -9.31 8.60
CA PHE A 81 -6.84 -9.79 8.07
C PHE A 81 -5.63 -9.13 8.74
N MET A 82 -4.51 -9.80 8.65
CA MET A 82 -3.19 -9.22 8.93
C MET A 82 -2.49 -8.96 7.60
N TYR A 83 -1.78 -7.84 7.49
CA TYR A 83 -1.10 -7.48 6.27
C TYR A 83 0.31 -6.99 6.50
N THR A 84 1.14 -7.15 5.49
CA THR A 84 2.43 -6.48 5.33
C THR A 84 2.43 -5.73 4.02
N TYR A 85 3.10 -4.59 3.99
CA TYR A 85 3.29 -3.80 2.78
C TYR A 85 4.77 -3.48 2.62
N ASP A 86 5.30 -3.82 1.45
CA ASP A 86 6.68 -3.51 1.07
C ASP A 86 6.69 -2.24 0.22
N GLU A 87 7.19 -1.16 0.79
CA GLU A 87 7.25 0.15 0.12
C GLU A 87 8.20 0.14 -1.10
N GLY A 88 9.22 -0.71 -1.09
CA GLY A 88 10.18 -0.82 -2.21
C GLY A 88 9.59 -1.48 -3.45
N THR A 89 8.67 -2.42 -3.28
CA THR A 89 8.03 -3.16 -4.37
C THR A 89 6.60 -2.75 -4.64
N GLY A 90 5.95 -2.05 -3.71
CA GLY A 90 4.53 -1.72 -3.79
C GLY A 90 3.60 -2.92 -3.56
N ILE A 91 4.13 -4.03 -3.01
CA ILE A 91 3.36 -5.26 -2.82
C ILE A 91 2.77 -5.32 -1.42
N LEU A 92 1.47 -5.56 -1.34
CA LEU A 92 0.76 -5.89 -0.12
C LEU A 92 0.42 -7.37 -0.12
N VAL A 93 0.79 -8.04 0.99
CA VAL A 93 0.40 -9.43 1.26
C VAL A 93 -0.45 -9.45 2.52
N ALA A 94 -1.61 -10.08 2.45
CA ALA A 94 -2.50 -10.23 3.59
C ALA A 94 -2.95 -11.68 3.78
N LYS A 95 -3.16 -12.05 5.05
CA LYS A 95 -3.78 -13.31 5.44
C LYS A 95 -5.08 -13.03 6.17
N ILE A 96 -6.16 -13.59 5.70
CA ILE A 96 -7.47 -13.47 6.35
C ILE A 96 -7.50 -14.39 7.57
N ILE A 97 -7.66 -13.80 8.75
CA ILE A 97 -7.57 -14.52 10.04
C ILE A 97 -8.94 -14.85 10.62
N SER A 98 -9.98 -14.13 10.23
CA SER A 98 -11.36 -14.43 10.64
C SER A 98 -12.35 -13.88 9.63
N GLY A 99 -13.57 -14.42 9.65
CA GLY A 99 -14.66 -14.07 8.75
C GLY A 99 -14.93 -15.15 7.73
N ASP A 100 -15.69 -14.78 6.68
CA ASP A 100 -16.22 -15.75 5.69
C ASP A 100 -15.09 -16.42 4.87
N ASP A 101 -14.00 -15.71 4.62
CA ASP A 101 -12.85 -16.19 3.85
C ASP A 101 -11.62 -16.54 4.72
N ALA A 102 -11.82 -16.86 5.99
CA ALA A 102 -10.73 -17.18 6.92
C ALA A 102 -9.78 -18.25 6.36
N GLY A 103 -8.47 -17.98 6.43
CA GLY A 103 -7.42 -18.82 5.85
C GLY A 103 -7.00 -18.42 4.43
N GLY A 104 -7.73 -17.53 3.78
CA GLY A 104 -7.38 -16.99 2.45
C GLY A 104 -6.18 -16.03 2.50
N TYR A 105 -5.53 -15.88 1.36
CA TYR A 105 -4.42 -14.96 1.15
C TYR A 105 -4.74 -13.95 0.06
N ILE A 106 -4.32 -12.71 0.27
CA ILE A 106 -4.38 -11.62 -0.70
C ILE A 106 -2.93 -11.25 -1.04
N ASN A 107 -2.63 -11.13 -2.32
CA ASN A 107 -1.32 -10.72 -2.79
C ASN A 107 -1.51 -9.76 -3.96
N VAL A 108 -1.33 -8.47 -3.71
CA VAL A 108 -1.62 -7.42 -4.69
C VAL A 108 -0.47 -6.42 -4.81
N TYR A 109 -0.24 -5.97 -6.02
CA TYR A 109 0.55 -4.77 -6.27
C TYR A 109 -0.35 -3.55 -6.18
N ILE A 110 0.11 -2.50 -5.50
CA ILE A 110 -0.63 -1.25 -5.30
C ILE A 110 0.06 -0.12 -6.04
N GLU A 111 -0.68 0.53 -6.91
CA GLU A 111 -0.29 1.75 -7.60
C GLU A 111 -1.11 2.92 -7.06
N PHE A 112 -0.45 3.97 -6.60
CA PHE A 112 -1.12 5.21 -6.22
C PHE A 112 -1.35 6.08 -7.45
N ILE A 113 -2.61 6.31 -7.79
CA ILE A 113 -2.98 7.29 -8.81
C ILE A 113 -2.92 8.69 -8.22
N ASN A 114 -3.36 8.83 -6.97
CA ASN A 114 -3.22 10.02 -6.13
C ASN A 114 -3.47 9.65 -4.66
N LYS A 115 -3.38 10.60 -3.73
CA LYS A 115 -3.56 10.36 -2.29
C LYS A 115 -4.92 9.76 -1.89
N ASN A 116 -5.91 9.84 -2.77
CA ASN A 116 -7.28 9.38 -2.52
C ASN A 116 -7.71 8.23 -3.43
N THR A 117 -6.86 7.80 -4.34
CA THR A 117 -7.20 6.77 -5.34
C THR A 117 -6.01 5.83 -5.53
N ILE A 118 -6.26 4.55 -5.31
CA ILE A 118 -5.30 3.48 -5.60
C ILE A 118 -5.86 2.51 -6.62
N LYS A 119 -4.98 1.91 -7.38
CA LYS A 119 -5.25 0.80 -8.26
C LYS A 119 -4.53 -0.43 -7.71
N THR A 120 -5.21 -1.55 -7.66
CA THR A 120 -4.64 -2.82 -7.21
C THR A 120 -4.65 -3.83 -8.33
N TYR A 121 -3.59 -4.63 -8.40
CA TYR A 121 -3.43 -5.71 -9.37
C TYR A 121 -3.25 -7.00 -8.59
N ASP A 122 -4.16 -7.94 -8.75
CA ASP A 122 -4.06 -9.25 -8.11
C ASP A 122 -2.91 -10.06 -8.75
N LEU A 123 -1.94 -10.42 -7.93
CA LEU A 123 -0.76 -11.21 -8.37
C LEU A 123 -1.04 -12.72 -8.43
N ASN A 124 -2.14 -13.18 -7.83
CA ASN A 124 -2.54 -14.59 -7.82
C ASN A 124 -3.49 -14.97 -8.95
N SER A 125 -4.18 -14.00 -9.54
CA SER A 125 -5.11 -14.19 -10.63
C SER A 125 -4.78 -13.24 -11.78
N ASN A 126 -4.59 -13.71 -12.95
CA ASN A 126 -4.30 -13.08 -14.25
C ASN A 126 -4.42 -11.54 -14.35
N GLY A 127 -3.98 -10.82 -13.28
CA GLY A 127 -3.90 -9.36 -13.27
C GLY A 127 -5.24 -8.64 -13.19
N ASN A 128 -6.23 -9.20 -12.51
CA ASN A 128 -7.47 -8.47 -12.24
C ASN A 128 -7.17 -7.16 -11.53
N GLU A 129 -7.68 -6.10 -12.11
CA GLU A 129 -7.46 -4.72 -11.71
C GLU A 129 -8.68 -4.20 -10.97
N LEU A 130 -8.48 -3.59 -9.81
CA LEU A 130 -9.52 -2.88 -9.07
C LEU A 130 -9.06 -1.47 -8.71
N ILE A 131 -9.97 -0.53 -8.80
CA ILE A 131 -9.73 0.86 -8.37
C ILE A 131 -10.46 1.07 -7.05
N PHE A 132 -9.71 1.52 -6.05
CA PHE A 132 -10.24 1.92 -4.76
C PHE A 132 -10.12 3.43 -4.59
N VAL A 133 -11.14 4.03 -4.02
CA VAL A 133 -11.15 5.43 -3.60
C VAL A 133 -11.21 5.51 -2.09
N ARG A 134 -10.63 6.57 -1.52
CA ARG A 134 -10.66 6.79 -0.07
C ARG A 134 -12.10 6.99 0.38
N ALA A 135 -12.54 6.19 1.35
CA ALA A 135 -13.84 6.34 1.98
C ALA A 135 -13.73 7.33 3.16
N LYS A 136 -14.82 8.06 3.40
CA LYS A 136 -14.97 8.95 4.56
C LYS A 136 -15.33 8.18 5.82
#